data_f82430cac4a2df34f6bd8bb6c376b1eb
#
_entry.id   f82430cac4a2df34f6bd8bb6c376b1eb
#
_cell.length_a   1.000
_cell.length_b   1.000
_cell.length_c   1.000
_cell.angle_alpha   90.00
_cell.angle_beta   90.00
_cell.angle_gamma   90.00
#
_symmetry.space_group_name_H-M   'P 1'
#
loop_
_entity.id
_entity.type
_entity.pdbx_description
1 polymer ?
#
loop_
_entity_poly.entity_id
_entity_poly.type
_entity_poly.pdbx_seq_one_letter_code
_entity_poly.pdbx_strand_id
1 'polypeptide(L)'
;MLTKTDMHYFDKASKVAEISDFAKINIGCVAVYQGTIIGVGFNTNKTHPMQKKYNRYRNGENFIPKLHAEINCLNSIRYLDINFSKVKLYIYRKRKSAKYGICRPCPSCLAAIKDLGIKHIYYTTDEGFVYERMVS
;
A
#
# COMPACT_ATOMS: atom_id res chain seq x y z
N MET A 1 -17.09 -5.25 -8.53
CA MET A 1 -16.39 -6.36 -9.17
C MET A 1 -15.06 -5.90 -9.75
N LEU A 2 -14.02 -6.67 -9.55
CA LEU A 2 -12.70 -6.31 -10.05
C LEU A 2 -12.58 -6.61 -11.55
N THR A 3 -11.94 -5.71 -12.26
CA THR A 3 -11.79 -5.80 -13.72
C THR A 3 -10.46 -6.47 -14.09
N LYS A 4 -10.30 -6.79 -15.37
CA LYS A 4 -9.00 -7.28 -15.88
C LYS A 4 -7.91 -6.23 -15.68
N THR A 5 -8.25 -4.95 -15.79
CA THR A 5 -7.32 -3.85 -15.54
C THR A 5 -6.87 -3.85 -14.08
N ASP A 6 -7.79 -4.07 -13.14
CA ASP A 6 -7.44 -4.18 -11.73
C ASP A 6 -6.50 -5.36 -11.50
N MET A 7 -6.75 -6.49 -12.12
CA MET A 7 -5.88 -7.67 -11.98
C MET A 7 -4.48 -7.42 -12.55
N HIS A 8 -4.38 -6.64 -13.63
CA HIS A 8 -3.10 -6.24 -14.20
C HIS A 8 -2.28 -5.44 -13.18
N TYR A 9 -2.91 -4.50 -12.47
CA TYR A 9 -2.21 -3.70 -11.47
C TYR A 9 -1.87 -4.50 -10.22
N PHE A 10 -2.71 -5.47 -9.83
CA PHE A 10 -2.34 -6.41 -8.77
C PHE A 10 -1.12 -7.25 -9.15
N ASP A 11 -1.01 -7.66 -10.41
CA ASP A 11 0.17 -8.38 -10.89
C ASP A 11 1.43 -7.50 -10.76
N LYS A 12 1.32 -6.22 -11.11
CA LYS A 12 2.43 -5.28 -10.93
C LYS A 12 2.81 -5.13 -9.45
N ALA A 13 1.82 -5.02 -8.58
CA ALA A 13 2.07 -4.95 -7.14
C ALA A 13 2.74 -6.22 -6.61
N SER A 14 2.37 -7.38 -7.14
CA SER A 14 3.03 -8.65 -6.81
C SER A 14 4.53 -8.63 -7.17
N LYS A 15 4.85 -8.09 -8.33
CA LYS A 15 6.24 -7.97 -8.77
C LYS A 15 7.02 -6.99 -7.90
N VAL A 16 6.40 -5.90 -7.51
CA VAL A 16 7.01 -4.93 -6.58
C VAL A 16 7.26 -5.60 -5.21
N ALA A 17 6.34 -6.44 -4.75
CA ALA A 17 6.50 -7.16 -3.49
C ALA A 17 7.76 -8.03 -3.47
N GLU A 18 8.17 -8.55 -4.62
CA GLU A 18 9.37 -9.39 -4.72
C GLU A 18 10.66 -8.63 -4.40
N ILE A 19 10.63 -7.29 -4.44
CA ILE A 19 11.79 -6.44 -4.12
C ILE A 19 11.97 -6.28 -2.61
N SER A 20 10.92 -6.56 -1.81
CA SER A 20 10.97 -6.41 -0.36
C SER A 20 12.09 -7.26 0.25
N ASP A 21 12.81 -6.67 1.22
CA ASP A 21 13.87 -7.34 1.95
C ASP A 21 13.41 -8.02 3.25
N PHE A 22 12.10 -8.02 3.53
CA PHE A 22 11.57 -8.76 4.67
C PHE A 22 11.61 -10.27 4.42
N ALA A 23 12.00 -11.02 5.46
CA ALA A 23 12.21 -12.46 5.32
C ALA A 23 10.91 -13.26 5.18
N LYS A 24 9.84 -12.84 5.83
CA LYS A 24 8.59 -13.62 5.94
C LYS A 24 7.43 -13.06 5.15
N ILE A 25 7.31 -11.75 5.04
CA ILE A 25 6.16 -11.08 4.45
C ILE A 25 6.66 -10.01 3.49
N ASN A 26 6.26 -10.14 2.24
CA ASN A 26 6.64 -9.19 1.21
C ASN A 26 5.37 -8.48 0.73
N ILE A 27 5.35 -7.15 0.81
CA ILE A 27 4.22 -6.34 0.41
C ILE A 27 4.67 -5.36 -0.66
N GLY A 28 3.89 -5.28 -1.74
CA GLY A 28 4.09 -4.31 -2.79
C GLY A 28 2.86 -3.41 -2.92
N CYS A 29 3.10 -2.14 -3.21
CA CYS A 29 2.05 -1.15 -3.42
C CYS A 29 2.32 -0.40 -4.72
N VAL A 30 1.29 -0.26 -5.54
CA VAL A 30 1.36 0.46 -6.81
C VAL A 30 0.29 1.54 -6.81
N ALA A 31 0.69 2.78 -7.12
CA ALA A 31 -0.24 3.90 -7.27
C ALA A 31 -0.50 4.15 -8.74
N VAL A 32 -1.77 4.22 -9.12
CA VAL A 32 -2.21 4.39 -10.50
C VAL A 32 -3.05 5.65 -10.63
N TYR A 33 -2.75 6.47 -11.62
CA TYR A 33 -3.50 7.69 -11.91
C TYR A 33 -3.79 7.75 -13.41
N GLN A 34 -5.06 7.78 -13.76
CA GLN A 34 -5.52 7.85 -15.16
C GLN A 34 -4.87 6.78 -16.06
N GLY A 35 -4.82 5.56 -15.55
CA GLY A 35 -4.27 4.42 -16.30
C GLY A 35 -2.75 4.33 -16.31
N THR A 36 -2.05 5.19 -15.58
CA THR A 36 -0.59 5.20 -15.52
C THR A 36 -0.10 4.93 -14.12
N ILE A 37 0.88 4.06 -13.98
CA ILE A 37 1.55 3.83 -12.70
C ILE A 37 2.43 5.05 -12.42
N ILE A 38 2.12 5.76 -11.32
CA ILE A 38 2.84 6.98 -10.95
C ILE A 38 3.79 6.77 -9.76
N GLY A 39 3.68 5.66 -9.06
CA GLY A 39 4.56 5.35 -7.95
C GLY A 39 4.45 3.92 -7.52
N VAL A 40 5.51 3.42 -6.90
CA VAL A 40 5.56 2.07 -6.35
C VAL A 40 6.22 2.12 -4.98
N GLY A 41 5.93 1.13 -4.15
CA GLY A 41 6.56 0.99 -2.86
C GLY A 41 6.54 -0.45 -2.39
N PHE A 42 7.48 -0.80 -1.56
CA PHE A 42 7.55 -2.12 -0.95
C PHE A 42 7.98 -1.95 0.51
N ASN A 43 7.63 -2.92 1.35
CA ASN A 43 8.03 -2.86 2.74
C ASN A 43 9.51 -3.18 2.88
N THR A 44 10.18 -2.45 3.77
CA THR A 44 11.62 -2.62 3.97
C THR A 44 11.97 -2.61 5.45
N ASN A 45 13.17 -3.08 5.79
CA ASN A 45 13.71 -3.03 7.15
C ASN A 45 14.22 -1.64 7.51
N LYS A 46 14.29 -0.72 6.56
CA LYS A 46 14.75 0.65 6.81
C LYS A 46 13.68 1.44 7.54
N THR A 47 14.08 2.34 8.43
CA THR A 47 13.18 3.27 9.10
C THR A 47 12.98 4.51 8.22
N HIS A 48 11.85 5.21 8.43
CA HIS A 48 11.57 6.43 7.69
C HIS A 48 10.78 7.41 8.56
N PRO A 49 11.11 8.72 8.53
CA PRO A 49 10.41 9.72 9.35
C PRO A 49 8.90 9.79 9.10
N MET A 50 8.47 9.61 7.86
CA MET A 50 7.06 9.60 7.51
C MET A 50 6.33 8.44 8.19
N GLN A 51 6.94 7.25 8.24
CA GLN A 51 6.37 6.10 8.93
C GLN A 51 6.27 6.38 10.43
N LYS A 52 7.32 6.99 11.02
CA LYS A 52 7.31 7.36 12.44
C LYS A 52 6.18 8.35 12.75
N LYS A 53 5.97 9.34 11.89
CA LYS A 53 4.89 10.33 12.05
C LYS A 53 3.53 9.66 12.11
N TYR A 54 3.24 8.73 11.20
CA TYR A 54 1.92 8.09 11.13
C TYR A 54 1.74 6.94 12.10
N ASN A 55 2.81 6.39 12.68
CA ASN A 55 2.69 5.32 13.67
C ASN A 55 1.94 5.75 14.93
N ARG A 56 1.80 7.05 15.18
CA ARG A 56 0.98 7.57 16.29
C ARG A 56 -0.49 7.14 16.19
N TYR A 57 -0.97 6.75 15.01
CA TYR A 57 -2.34 6.29 14.80
C TYR A 57 -2.52 4.79 15.08
N ARG A 58 -1.43 4.08 15.39
CA ARG A 58 -1.49 2.66 15.73
C ARG A 58 -1.78 2.49 17.21
N ASN A 59 -2.60 1.50 17.52
CA ASN A 59 -2.85 1.11 18.91
C ASN A 59 -1.66 0.31 19.42
N GLY A 60 -1.08 0.75 20.53
CA GLY A 60 0.08 0.12 21.10
C GLY A 60 1.26 1.07 21.17
N GLU A 61 2.30 0.64 21.85
CA GLU A 61 3.46 1.48 22.15
C GLU A 61 4.68 1.05 21.34
N ASN A 62 5.56 2.01 21.08
CA ASN A 62 6.94 1.77 20.65
C ASN A 62 7.07 0.95 19.37
N PHE A 63 6.21 1.21 18.38
CA PHE A 63 6.42 0.59 17.08
C PHE A 63 7.72 1.12 16.45
N ILE A 64 8.57 0.19 16.05
CA ILE A 64 9.75 0.54 15.27
C ILE A 64 9.26 1.08 13.93
N PRO A 65 9.70 2.29 13.50
CA PRO A 65 9.16 2.92 12.28
C PRO A 65 9.76 2.33 11.01
N LYS A 66 9.66 1.02 10.85
CA LYS A 66 10.05 0.35 9.61
C LYS A 66 9.09 0.73 8.51
N LEU A 67 9.60 0.99 7.34
CA LEU A 67 8.83 1.54 6.24
C LEU A 67 7.87 0.51 5.66
N HIS A 68 6.57 0.81 5.72
CA HIS A 68 5.55 0.00 5.08
C HIS A 68 5.48 0.30 3.58
N ALA A 69 4.98 -0.67 2.81
CA ALA A 69 4.88 -0.52 1.36
C ALA A 69 4.03 0.70 0.97
N GLU A 70 2.90 0.91 1.67
CA GLU A 70 1.99 2.02 1.37
C GLU A 70 2.67 3.37 1.62
N ILE A 71 3.31 3.54 2.78
CA ILE A 71 4.02 4.79 3.10
C ILE A 71 5.16 5.03 2.10
N ASN A 72 5.89 3.98 1.75
CA ASN A 72 6.95 4.09 0.74
C ASN A 72 6.40 4.57 -0.61
N CYS A 73 5.28 3.99 -1.04
CA CYS A 73 4.61 4.39 -2.28
C CYS A 73 4.14 5.86 -2.21
N LEU A 74 3.45 6.23 -1.13
CA LEU A 74 2.95 7.59 -0.95
C LEU A 74 4.08 8.62 -0.91
N ASN A 75 5.20 8.27 -0.29
CA ASN A 75 6.37 9.16 -0.24
C ASN A 75 6.89 9.49 -1.63
N SER A 76 6.76 8.58 -2.58
CA SER A 76 7.22 8.80 -3.96
C SER A 76 6.29 9.70 -4.77
N ILE A 77 5.03 9.86 -4.36
CA ILE A 77 4.02 10.60 -5.16
C ILE A 77 3.47 11.85 -4.47
N ARG A 78 3.73 12.05 -3.17
CA ARG A 78 3.08 13.12 -2.40
C ARG A 78 3.40 14.54 -2.88
N TYR A 79 4.45 14.69 -3.67
CA TYR A 79 4.86 15.99 -4.21
C TYR A 79 4.27 16.27 -5.59
N LEU A 80 3.53 15.34 -6.18
CA LEU A 80 2.93 15.53 -7.49
C LEU A 80 1.72 16.45 -7.39
N ASP A 81 1.57 17.30 -8.42
CA ASP A 81 0.40 18.20 -8.53
C ASP A 81 -0.70 17.49 -9.31
N ILE A 82 -1.43 16.61 -8.62
CA ILE A 82 -2.50 15.81 -9.22
C ILE A 82 -3.72 15.76 -8.29
N ASN A 83 -4.84 15.32 -8.83
CA ASN A 83 -6.04 15.09 -8.01
C ASN A 83 -5.95 13.69 -7.37
N PHE A 84 -5.49 13.63 -6.14
CA PHE A 84 -5.31 12.36 -5.44
C PHE A 84 -6.61 11.59 -5.23
N SER A 85 -7.77 12.24 -5.29
CA SER A 85 -9.06 11.53 -5.19
C SER A 85 -9.28 10.55 -6.35
N LYS A 86 -8.52 10.68 -7.44
CA LYS A 86 -8.58 9.80 -8.60
C LYS A 86 -7.47 8.76 -8.63
N VAL A 87 -6.59 8.76 -7.62
CA VAL A 87 -5.52 7.77 -7.52
C VAL A 87 -6.10 6.46 -6.97
N LYS A 88 -5.65 5.36 -7.55
CA LYS A 88 -5.96 4.01 -7.07
C LYS A 88 -4.70 3.38 -6.51
N LEU A 89 -4.77 2.82 -5.31
CA LEU A 89 -3.67 2.07 -4.72
C LEU A 89 -3.97 0.59 -4.81
N TYR A 90 -3.02 -0.18 -5.31
CA TYR A 90 -3.09 -1.64 -5.36
C TYR A 90 -2.02 -2.21 -4.43
N ILE A 91 -2.44 -2.99 -3.44
CA ILE A 91 -1.58 -3.51 -2.39
C ILE A 91 -1.61 -5.03 -2.42
N TYR A 92 -0.46 -5.65 -2.59
CA TYR A 92 -0.33 -7.09 -2.71
C TYR A 92 0.57 -7.62 -1.62
N ARG A 93 0.06 -8.60 -0.86
CA ARG A 93 0.84 -9.29 0.16
C ARG A 93 1.20 -10.67 -0.33
N LYS A 94 2.49 -10.97 -0.33
CA LYS A 94 3.02 -12.26 -0.75
C LYS A 94 3.61 -12.99 0.45
N ARG A 95 3.11 -14.20 0.71
CA ARG A 95 3.61 -15.07 1.78
C ARG A 95 4.30 -16.28 1.18
N LYS A 96 5.34 -16.77 1.88
CA LYS A 96 6.05 -17.97 1.43
C LYS A 96 5.26 -19.26 1.64
N SER A 97 4.37 -19.31 2.64
CA SER A 97 3.72 -20.55 3.07
C SER A 97 2.20 -20.55 2.97
N ALA A 98 1.59 -19.49 2.48
CA ALA A 98 0.13 -19.37 2.39
C ALA A 98 -0.25 -18.58 1.15
N LYS A 99 -1.55 -18.55 0.86
CA LYS A 99 -2.08 -17.72 -0.22
C LYS A 99 -1.73 -16.25 0.06
N TYR A 100 -2.64 -15.34 -0.07
CA TYR A 100 -2.27 -13.93 -0.03
C TYR A 100 -2.09 -13.35 1.36
N GLY A 101 -2.93 -13.65 2.30
CA GLY A 101 -2.97 -12.97 3.58
C GLY A 101 -3.66 -11.61 3.49
N ILE A 102 -4.13 -11.11 4.63
CA ILE A 102 -4.85 -9.85 4.71
C ILE A 102 -3.86 -8.70 4.60
N CYS A 103 -4.11 -7.80 3.66
CA CYS A 103 -3.23 -6.67 3.37
C CYS A 103 -3.97 -5.33 3.45
N ARG A 104 -5.08 -5.27 4.21
CA ARG A 104 -5.72 -3.99 4.46
C ARG A 104 -4.73 -3.09 5.19
N PRO A 105 -4.56 -1.84 4.75
CA PRO A 105 -3.60 -0.95 5.40
C PRO A 105 -3.86 -0.81 6.90
N CYS A 106 -2.79 -0.78 7.69
CA CYS A 106 -2.89 -0.57 9.13
C CYS A 106 -3.34 0.88 9.42
N PRO A 107 -3.73 1.20 10.68
CA PRO A 107 -4.19 2.56 10.99
C PRO A 107 -3.22 3.67 10.58
N SER A 108 -1.91 3.46 10.70
CA SER A 108 -0.94 4.47 10.27
C SER A 108 -0.97 4.69 8.76
N CYS A 109 -1.04 3.62 7.98
CA CYS A 109 -1.11 3.72 6.53
C CYS A 109 -2.45 4.31 6.07
N LEU A 110 -3.56 3.94 6.71
CA LEU A 110 -4.87 4.53 6.42
C LEU A 110 -4.87 6.03 6.66
N ALA A 111 -4.25 6.50 7.75
CA ALA A 111 -4.16 7.92 8.04
C ALA A 111 -3.38 8.65 6.95
N ALA A 112 -2.26 8.10 6.50
CA ALA A 112 -1.46 8.69 5.44
C ALA A 112 -2.21 8.76 4.11
N ILE A 113 -2.93 7.69 3.77
CA ILE A 113 -3.74 7.62 2.54
C ILE A 113 -4.83 8.70 2.57
N LYS A 114 -5.53 8.84 3.71
CA LYS A 114 -6.57 9.85 3.88
C LYS A 114 -6.01 11.27 3.81
N ASP A 115 -4.88 11.51 4.46
CA ASP A 115 -4.25 12.84 4.45
C ASP A 115 -3.90 13.29 3.04
N LEU A 116 -3.49 12.37 2.17
CA LEU A 116 -3.17 12.68 0.78
C LEU A 116 -4.42 12.86 -0.08
N GLY A 117 -5.56 12.35 0.36
CA GLY A 117 -6.84 12.50 -0.34
C GLY A 117 -7.20 11.34 -1.26
N ILE A 118 -6.48 10.22 -1.16
CA ILE A 118 -6.76 9.03 -1.97
C ILE A 118 -8.04 8.36 -1.48
N LYS A 119 -8.93 8.00 -2.39
CA LYS A 119 -10.24 7.41 -2.09
C LYS A 119 -10.34 5.93 -2.43
N HIS A 120 -9.51 5.40 -3.31
CA HIS A 120 -9.65 4.06 -3.84
C HIS A 120 -8.48 3.19 -3.45
N ILE A 121 -8.74 2.14 -2.67
CA ILE A 121 -7.71 1.17 -2.31
C ILE A 121 -8.16 -0.23 -2.70
N TYR A 122 -7.22 -1.01 -3.20
CA TYR A 122 -7.39 -2.40 -3.59
C TYR A 122 -6.33 -3.21 -2.85
N TYR A 123 -6.72 -4.31 -2.24
CA TYR A 123 -5.77 -5.12 -1.46
C TYR A 123 -6.12 -6.59 -1.49
N THR A 124 -5.15 -7.42 -1.14
CA THR A 124 -5.34 -8.87 -1.04
C THR A 124 -5.90 -9.26 0.32
N THR A 125 -6.69 -10.34 0.33
CA THR A 125 -7.13 -11.02 1.54
C THR A 125 -6.90 -12.51 1.38
N ASP A 126 -7.13 -13.30 2.43
CA ASP A 126 -7.02 -14.76 2.32
C ASP A 126 -8.03 -15.35 1.31
N GLU A 127 -9.10 -14.63 1.02
CA GLU A 127 -10.14 -15.08 0.11
C GLU A 127 -10.01 -14.51 -1.31
N GLY A 128 -9.02 -13.63 -1.55
CA GLY A 128 -8.80 -13.04 -2.85
C GLY A 128 -8.56 -11.54 -2.78
N PHE A 129 -9.10 -10.82 -3.78
CA PHE A 129 -8.84 -9.40 -3.96
C PHE A 129 -10.07 -8.57 -3.60
N VAL A 130 -9.86 -7.45 -2.92
CA VAL A 130 -10.94 -6.58 -2.43
C VAL A 130 -10.70 -5.14 -2.86
N TYR A 131 -11.79 -4.46 -3.18
CA TYR A 131 -11.80 -3.00 -3.36
C TYR A 131 -12.51 -2.36 -2.17
N GLU A 132 -11.92 -1.28 -1.65
CA GLU A 132 -12.55 -0.49 -0.59
C GLU A 132 -12.46 0.98 -0.94
N ARG A 133 -13.57 1.70 -0.81
CA ARG A 133 -13.57 3.15 -0.96
C ARG A 133 -13.31 3.79 0.40
N MET A 134 -12.31 4.67 0.45
CA MET A 134 -12.03 5.44 1.66
C MET A 134 -13.07 6.53 1.84
N VAL A 135 -13.64 6.61 3.03
CA VAL A 135 -14.59 7.65 3.39
C VAL A 135 -13.90 8.61 4.34
N SER A 136 -13.95 9.89 4.00
CA SER A 136 -13.35 10.92 4.85
C SER A 136 -14.28 11.29 6.00
#